data_e5c8c328c72481b8955806e6a15f46c1
#
_entry.id   e5c8c328c72481b8955806e6a15f46c1
#
_cell.length_a   1.000
_cell.length_b   1.000
_cell.length_c   1.000
_cell.angle_alpha   90.00
_cell.angle_beta   90.00
_cell.angle_gamma   90.00
#
_symmetry.space_group_name_H-M   'P 1'
#
loop_
_entity.id
_entity.type
_entity.pdbx_description
1 polymer ?
#
loop_
_entity_poly.entity_id
_entity_poly.type
_entity_poly.pdbx_seq_one_letter_code
_entity_poly.pdbx_strand_id
1 'polypeptide(L)'
;MRITNFALSIILATSFVFLSASYAEPTVNIIMEKTTYSYCERLFYIIEISEMTEEFAIIHIRDESGKRSSAIPIEITNLQTPVPSLVAFESEIFPLGKYFIDVEYSGTEFTAEFNLIDSDNICIPQTIKQFLIEWLNDKMPDGYLIDAFQKYVDIKLINIPFQINDENIHEIVIPEWVKNVGYWWVQGIITDKDFAQVMSYLVDENIISTPIETENEI
;
A
#
# COMPACT_ATOMS: atom_id res chain seq x y z
N MET A 1 -66.51 16.57 59.93
CA MET A 1 -65.72 17.37 59.00
C MET A 1 -64.29 16.79 58.92
N ARG A 2 -64.08 15.78 58.08
CA ARG A 2 -62.83 15.01 57.93
C ARG A 2 -62.75 14.59 56.47
N ILE A 3 -62.41 15.44 55.54
CA ILE A 3 -62.11 15.08 54.11
C ILE A 3 -61.20 16.18 53.53
N THR A 4 -59.98 16.31 54.05
CA THR A 4 -59.03 17.24 53.41
C THR A 4 -57.57 16.77 53.45
N ASN A 5 -57.28 15.56 53.97
CA ASN A 5 -55.86 15.10 54.06
C ASN A 5 -55.53 13.95 53.15
N PHE A 6 -56.39 13.54 52.21
CA PHE A 6 -56.13 12.40 51.34
C PHE A 6 -55.68 12.78 49.92
N ALA A 7 -55.77 14.05 49.56
CA ALA A 7 -55.46 14.55 48.21
C ALA A 7 -53.97 14.97 48.04
N LEU A 8 -53.23 15.13 49.15
CA LEU A 8 -51.86 15.66 49.08
C LEU A 8 -50.76 14.54 48.99
N SER A 9 -51.13 13.27 49.23
CA SER A 9 -50.19 12.15 49.21
C SER A 9 -50.05 11.45 47.81
N ILE A 10 -50.89 11.79 46.83
CA ILE A 10 -50.88 11.12 45.52
C ILE A 10 -50.01 11.88 44.48
N ILE A 11 -49.68 13.13 44.72
CA ILE A 11 -48.89 13.93 43.76
C ILE A 11 -47.39 13.76 43.90
N LEU A 12 -46.89 13.12 44.97
CA LEU A 12 -45.44 12.96 45.19
C LEU A 12 -44.88 11.65 44.66
N ALA A 13 -45.67 10.79 44.02
CA ALA A 13 -45.26 9.44 43.59
C ALA A 13 -45.04 9.30 42.06
N THR A 14 -45.20 10.35 41.25
CA THR A 14 -45.08 10.22 39.77
C THR A 14 -43.96 11.02 39.14
N SER A 15 -43.01 11.52 39.91
CA SER A 15 -41.77 12.10 39.36
C SER A 15 -40.64 11.08 39.27
N PHE A 16 -40.90 9.85 38.80
CA PHE A 16 -39.85 9.03 38.22
C PHE A 16 -39.50 9.63 36.87
N VAL A 17 -38.65 10.64 36.89
CA VAL A 17 -37.95 11.10 35.72
C VAL A 17 -37.14 9.89 35.19
N PHE A 18 -37.59 9.32 34.08
CA PHE A 18 -36.76 8.45 33.27
C PHE A 18 -35.57 9.28 32.82
N LEU A 19 -34.49 9.27 33.57
CA LEU A 19 -33.16 9.64 33.10
C LEU A 19 -32.80 8.56 32.07
N SER A 20 -33.19 8.77 30.82
CA SER A 20 -32.62 8.08 29.70
C SER A 20 -31.14 8.42 29.73
N ALA A 21 -30.29 7.51 30.17
CA ALA A 21 -28.89 7.63 29.94
C ALA A 21 -28.72 7.64 28.41
N SER A 22 -28.53 8.85 27.87
CA SER A 22 -28.09 8.99 26.48
C SER A 22 -26.66 8.50 26.46
N TYR A 23 -26.47 7.23 26.13
CA TYR A 23 -25.15 6.74 25.73
C TYR A 23 -24.82 7.45 24.42
N ALA A 24 -23.79 8.28 24.43
CA ALA A 24 -23.24 8.83 23.20
C ALA A 24 -22.73 7.64 22.37
N GLU A 25 -23.12 7.57 21.11
CA GLU A 25 -22.56 6.56 20.21
C GLU A 25 -21.05 6.76 20.12
N PRO A 26 -20.27 5.66 20.07
CA PRO A 26 -18.83 5.74 19.85
C PRO A 26 -18.53 6.56 18.59
N THR A 27 -17.54 7.43 18.62
CA THR A 27 -17.11 8.18 17.45
C THR A 27 -15.86 7.56 16.86
N VAL A 28 -15.70 7.64 15.54
CA VAL A 28 -14.50 7.21 14.82
C VAL A 28 -13.95 8.37 14.00
N ASN A 29 -12.64 8.45 13.87
CA ASN A 29 -11.90 9.44 13.10
C ASN A 29 -10.66 8.80 12.48
N ILE A 30 -10.11 9.41 11.43
CA ILE A 30 -8.83 9.03 10.81
C ILE A 30 -7.86 10.20 10.92
N ILE A 31 -6.72 9.96 11.53
CA ILE A 31 -5.62 10.93 11.64
C ILE A 31 -4.55 10.54 10.63
N MET A 32 -4.16 11.47 9.78
CA MET A 32 -3.12 11.31 8.77
C MET A 32 -2.02 12.36 9.00
N GLU A 33 -0.75 11.93 8.92
CA GLU A 33 0.40 12.87 9.01
C GLU A 33 0.52 13.75 7.76
N LYS A 34 0.08 13.22 6.61
CA LYS A 34 0.08 13.92 5.31
C LYS A 34 -1.13 13.51 4.48
N THR A 35 -1.55 14.39 3.59
CA THR A 35 -2.69 14.19 2.68
C THR A 35 -2.27 14.10 1.21
N THR A 36 -0.95 14.05 0.94
CA THR A 36 -0.42 13.86 -0.40
C THR A 36 0.66 12.78 -0.35
N TYR A 37 0.47 11.78 -1.19
CA TYR A 37 1.37 10.65 -1.37
C TYR A 37 1.82 10.58 -2.81
N SER A 38 2.94 9.90 -3.06
CA SER A 38 3.44 9.60 -4.38
C SER A 38 3.67 8.10 -4.54
N TYR A 39 3.89 7.65 -5.77
CA TYR A 39 4.28 6.26 -6.00
C TYR A 39 5.53 5.91 -5.18
N CYS A 40 5.67 4.64 -4.80
CA CYS A 40 6.64 4.07 -3.88
C CYS A 40 6.41 4.39 -2.40
N GLU A 41 5.55 5.32 -2.06
CA GLU A 41 5.21 5.58 -0.67
C GLU A 41 4.14 4.62 -0.16
N ARG A 42 4.14 4.39 1.15
CA ARG A 42 3.12 3.59 1.82
C ARG A 42 2.12 4.49 2.52
N LEU A 43 0.85 4.13 2.41
CA LEU A 43 -0.19 4.79 3.19
C LEU A 43 -0.01 4.46 4.67
N PHE A 44 -0.09 5.48 5.50
CA PHE A 44 -0.11 5.35 6.94
C PHE A 44 -1.17 6.29 7.52
N TYR A 45 -1.98 5.75 8.41
CA TYR A 45 -2.98 6.52 9.15
C TYR A 45 -3.22 5.87 10.51
N ILE A 46 -3.89 6.63 11.39
CA ILE A 46 -4.31 6.17 12.71
C ILE A 46 -5.83 6.21 12.74
N ILE A 47 -6.46 5.13 13.16
CA ILE A 47 -7.88 5.11 13.51
C ILE A 47 -7.98 5.57 14.95
N GLU A 48 -8.67 6.68 15.17
CA GLU A 48 -8.98 7.22 16.50
C GLU A 48 -10.44 6.97 16.83
N ILE A 49 -10.71 6.41 17.99
CA ILE A 49 -12.04 6.13 18.49
C ILE A 49 -12.24 6.73 19.87
N SER A 50 -13.47 7.05 20.22
CA SER A 50 -13.81 7.57 21.56
C SER A 50 -13.96 6.48 22.62
N GLU A 51 -14.36 5.27 22.22
CA GLU A 51 -14.60 4.13 23.10
C GLU A 51 -14.32 2.81 22.38
N MET A 52 -13.70 1.85 23.07
CA MET A 52 -13.46 0.51 22.53
C MET A 52 -14.72 -0.36 22.69
N THR A 53 -15.13 -1.00 21.55
CA THR A 53 -16.30 -1.88 21.50
C THR A 53 -15.82 -3.23 21.04
N GLU A 54 -15.36 -4.11 21.30
CA GLU A 54 -14.96 -5.45 20.80
C GLU A 54 -15.23 -5.72 19.29
N GLU A 55 -15.55 -4.65 18.51
CA GLU A 55 -15.82 -4.73 17.08
C GLU A 55 -14.58 -4.35 16.26
N PHE A 56 -14.54 -4.85 15.00
CA PHE A 56 -13.54 -4.44 14.03
C PHE A 56 -13.96 -3.11 13.38
N ALA A 57 -13.01 -2.23 13.13
CA ALA A 57 -13.23 -1.14 12.19
C ALA A 57 -13.16 -1.70 10.76
N ILE A 58 -14.13 -1.34 9.92
CA ILE A 58 -14.16 -1.73 8.52
C ILE A 58 -13.67 -0.57 7.68
N ILE A 59 -12.61 -0.80 6.92
CA ILE A 59 -12.01 0.21 6.04
C ILE A 59 -12.31 -0.12 4.59
N HIS A 60 -12.60 0.92 3.82
CA HIS A 60 -12.59 0.87 2.37
C HIS A 60 -11.73 2.02 1.82
N ILE A 61 -10.93 1.73 0.80
CA ILE A 61 -10.25 2.76 0.02
C ILE A 61 -11.05 2.95 -1.27
N ARG A 62 -11.43 4.17 -1.57
CA ARG A 62 -12.28 4.52 -2.71
C ARG A 62 -11.60 5.61 -3.53
N ASP A 63 -11.67 5.51 -4.87
CA ASP A 63 -11.23 6.56 -5.79
C ASP A 63 -12.34 7.58 -6.09
N GLU A 64 -12.03 8.63 -6.84
CA GLU A 64 -12.99 9.67 -7.25
C GLU A 64 -14.14 9.12 -8.12
N SER A 65 -13.94 8.02 -8.83
CA SER A 65 -14.99 7.38 -9.63
C SER A 65 -16.02 6.63 -8.78
N GLY A 66 -15.75 6.48 -7.49
CA GLY A 66 -16.54 5.69 -6.56
C GLY A 66 -16.17 4.21 -6.51
N LYS A 67 -15.16 3.77 -7.26
CA LYS A 67 -14.65 2.40 -7.17
C LYS A 67 -13.98 2.22 -5.81
N ARG A 68 -14.42 1.23 -5.05
CA ARG A 68 -13.93 0.98 -3.68
C ARG A 68 -13.27 -0.40 -3.58
N SER A 69 -12.33 -0.51 -2.66
CA SER A 69 -11.69 -1.79 -2.31
C SER A 69 -12.68 -2.76 -1.68
N SER A 70 -12.29 -4.01 -1.55
CA SER A 70 -12.94 -4.94 -0.60
C SER A 70 -12.87 -4.39 0.81
N ALA A 71 -13.77 -4.86 1.68
CA ALA A 71 -13.76 -4.53 3.10
C ALA A 71 -12.45 -5.02 3.74
N ILE A 72 -11.78 -4.14 4.47
CA ILE A 72 -10.54 -4.43 5.20
C ILE A 72 -10.86 -4.32 6.69
N PRO A 73 -11.03 -5.46 7.40
CA PRO A 73 -11.27 -5.44 8.84
C PRO A 73 -9.97 -5.12 9.58
N ILE A 74 -10.02 -4.12 10.46
CA ILE A 74 -8.92 -3.71 11.34
C ILE A 74 -9.32 -3.98 12.78
N GLU A 75 -8.54 -4.78 13.48
CA GLU A 75 -8.69 -5.00 14.92
C GLU A 75 -8.31 -3.73 15.66
N ILE A 76 -9.23 -3.23 16.48
CA ILE A 76 -8.99 -2.05 17.29
C ILE A 76 -8.35 -2.48 18.62
N THR A 77 -7.08 -2.15 18.80
CA THR A 77 -6.31 -2.53 19.98
C THR A 77 -6.18 -1.42 21.01
N ASN A 78 -6.37 -0.18 20.61
CA ASN A 78 -6.25 1.01 21.44
C ASN A 78 -7.18 2.13 20.91
N LEU A 79 -7.37 3.18 21.71
CA LEU A 79 -8.12 4.39 21.26
C LEU A 79 -7.51 5.07 20.04
N GLN A 80 -6.22 4.84 19.79
CA GLN A 80 -5.50 5.25 18.58
C GLN A 80 -4.76 4.03 18.03
N THR A 81 -5.31 3.41 16.99
CA THR A 81 -4.77 2.21 16.36
C THR A 81 -4.04 2.59 15.07
N PRO A 82 -2.70 2.43 14.98
CA PRO A 82 -1.93 2.71 13.77
C PRO A 82 -2.17 1.65 12.70
N VAL A 83 -2.38 2.10 11.47
CA VAL A 83 -2.63 1.24 10.30
C VAL A 83 -1.63 1.55 9.19
N PRO A 84 -0.50 0.85 9.14
CA PRO A 84 0.43 0.92 8.02
C PRO A 84 -0.08 0.08 6.84
N SER A 85 0.00 0.62 5.63
CA SER A 85 -0.21 -0.19 4.43
C SER A 85 0.90 -1.24 4.27
N LEU A 86 0.52 -2.46 3.90
CA LEU A 86 1.47 -3.54 3.63
C LEU A 86 2.26 -3.31 2.35
N VAL A 87 1.65 -2.64 1.36
CA VAL A 87 2.23 -2.36 0.04
C VAL A 87 2.35 -0.86 -0.19
N ALA A 88 3.31 -0.47 -1.03
CA ALA A 88 3.43 0.89 -1.52
C ALA A 88 2.38 1.18 -2.61
N PHE A 89 2.17 2.45 -2.92
CA PHE A 89 1.38 2.83 -4.07
C PHE A 89 2.13 2.48 -5.36
N GLU A 90 1.53 1.64 -6.18
CA GLU A 90 2.02 1.21 -7.49
C GLU A 90 1.05 1.67 -8.58
N SER A 91 1.58 2.16 -9.71
CA SER A 91 0.75 2.74 -10.79
C SER A 91 -0.17 1.73 -11.47
N GLU A 92 0.15 0.43 -11.41
CA GLU A 92 -0.73 -0.64 -11.90
C GLU A 92 -2.04 -0.77 -11.10
N ILE A 93 -1.96 -0.47 -9.80
CA ILE A 93 -3.07 -0.72 -8.86
C ILE A 93 -3.81 0.58 -8.56
N PHE A 94 -3.05 1.68 -8.42
CA PHE A 94 -3.56 2.96 -7.97
C PHE A 94 -3.34 4.04 -9.06
N PRO A 95 -4.33 4.36 -9.89
CA PRO A 95 -4.28 5.54 -10.75
C PRO A 95 -4.01 6.82 -9.97
N LEU A 96 -3.36 7.81 -10.61
CA LEU A 96 -3.20 9.14 -10.01
C LEU A 96 -4.56 9.79 -9.76
N GLY A 97 -4.67 10.53 -8.67
CA GLY A 97 -5.91 11.26 -8.34
C GLY A 97 -6.21 11.30 -6.85
N LYS A 98 -7.43 11.66 -6.55
CA LYS A 98 -7.94 11.75 -5.19
C LYS A 98 -8.50 10.41 -4.73
N TYR A 99 -8.22 10.07 -3.48
CA TYR A 99 -8.70 8.88 -2.80
C TYR A 99 -9.34 9.22 -1.48
N PHE A 100 -10.21 8.33 -1.03
CA PHE A 100 -10.93 8.43 0.23
C PHE A 100 -10.70 7.15 1.05
N ILE A 101 -10.51 7.33 2.35
CA ILE A 101 -10.50 6.24 3.32
C ILE A 101 -11.81 6.33 4.08
N ASP A 102 -12.74 5.45 3.76
CA ASP A 102 -14.02 5.34 4.46
C ASP A 102 -13.84 4.36 5.62
N VAL A 103 -14.11 4.75 6.84
CA VAL A 103 -14.09 3.90 8.04
C VAL A 103 -15.48 3.79 8.64
N GLU A 104 -15.87 2.59 9.02
CA GLU A 104 -17.06 2.30 9.80
C GLU A 104 -16.64 1.58 11.09
N TYR A 105 -17.16 2.04 12.24
CA TYR A 105 -16.92 1.45 13.55
C TYR A 105 -18.12 1.64 14.45
N SER A 106 -18.69 0.55 14.98
CA SER A 106 -19.86 0.56 15.89
C SER A 106 -21.01 1.44 15.43
N GLY A 107 -21.33 1.38 14.12
CA GLY A 107 -22.43 2.11 13.51
C GLY A 107 -22.15 3.57 13.19
N THR A 108 -20.94 4.08 13.47
CA THR A 108 -20.49 5.42 13.06
C THR A 108 -19.52 5.34 11.90
N GLU A 109 -19.53 6.35 11.04
CA GLU A 109 -18.71 6.43 9.84
C GLU A 109 -17.88 7.72 9.84
N PHE A 110 -16.70 7.64 9.22
CA PHE A 110 -15.86 8.80 8.93
C PHE A 110 -15.14 8.60 7.59
N THR A 111 -14.86 9.69 6.89
CA THR A 111 -14.11 9.67 5.64
C THR A 111 -12.94 10.65 5.72
N ALA A 112 -11.73 10.16 5.50
CA ALA A 112 -10.55 10.98 5.25
C ALA A 112 -10.21 10.99 3.75
N GLU A 113 -9.51 12.03 3.28
CA GLU A 113 -9.10 12.14 1.89
C GLU A 113 -7.58 12.28 1.76
N PHE A 114 -7.03 11.74 0.66
CA PHE A 114 -5.65 11.98 0.27
C PHE A 114 -5.53 12.04 -1.25
N ASN A 115 -4.44 12.63 -1.73
CA ASN A 115 -4.12 12.70 -3.15
C ASN A 115 -2.92 11.80 -3.44
N LEU A 116 -2.99 11.05 -4.53
CA LEU A 116 -1.86 10.33 -5.10
C LEU A 116 -1.37 11.09 -6.33
N ILE A 117 -0.12 11.51 -6.28
CA ILE A 117 0.54 12.26 -7.36
C ILE A 117 1.68 11.43 -7.93
N ASP A 118 2.08 11.75 -9.15
CA ASP A 118 3.29 11.21 -9.73
C ASP A 118 4.53 11.71 -8.97
N SER A 119 5.59 10.95 -9.05
CA SER A 119 6.88 11.34 -8.49
C SER A 119 7.98 11.01 -9.49
N ASP A 120 9.09 11.77 -9.41
CA ASP A 120 10.31 11.44 -10.14
C ASP A 120 11.05 10.22 -9.55
N ASN A 121 10.45 9.55 -8.55
CA ASN A 121 11.03 8.38 -7.93
C ASN A 121 10.82 7.15 -8.82
N ILE A 122 11.88 6.41 -9.02
CA ILE A 122 11.81 5.11 -9.67
C ILE A 122 11.27 4.11 -8.63
N CYS A 123 10.14 3.49 -8.95
CA CYS A 123 9.52 2.46 -8.15
C CYS A 123 9.57 1.14 -8.91
N ILE A 124 10.25 0.16 -8.33
CA ILE A 124 10.29 -1.17 -8.92
C ILE A 124 9.22 -2.03 -8.26
N PRO A 125 8.25 -2.55 -9.03
CA PRO A 125 7.16 -3.36 -8.50
C PRO A 125 7.65 -4.55 -7.67
N GLN A 126 6.87 -4.91 -6.65
CA GLN A 126 7.21 -6.03 -5.77
C GLN A 126 7.36 -7.36 -6.52
N THR A 127 6.67 -7.51 -7.66
CA THR A 127 6.80 -8.68 -8.53
C THR A 127 8.21 -8.84 -9.09
N ILE A 128 8.89 -7.76 -9.44
CA ILE A 128 10.31 -7.81 -9.89
C ILE A 128 11.22 -8.27 -8.76
N LYS A 129 10.95 -7.85 -7.52
CA LYS A 129 11.71 -8.36 -6.35
C LYS A 129 11.56 -9.87 -6.18
N GLN A 130 10.37 -10.41 -6.47
CA GLN A 130 10.15 -11.86 -6.45
C GLN A 130 10.99 -12.56 -7.52
N PHE A 131 10.99 -12.07 -8.76
CA PHE A 131 11.82 -12.62 -9.84
C PHE A 131 13.31 -12.54 -9.48
N LEU A 132 13.75 -11.41 -8.93
CA LEU A 132 15.13 -11.26 -8.49
C LEU A 132 15.51 -12.28 -7.40
N ILE A 133 14.65 -12.51 -6.41
CA ILE A 133 14.89 -13.50 -5.35
C ILE A 133 15.03 -14.91 -5.94
N GLU A 134 14.19 -15.30 -6.91
CA GLU A 134 14.31 -16.61 -7.57
C GLU A 134 15.61 -16.71 -8.38
N TRP A 135 16.01 -15.61 -9.06
CA TRP A 135 17.28 -15.54 -9.78
C TRP A 135 18.49 -15.63 -8.85
N LEU A 136 18.50 -14.89 -7.73
CA LEU A 136 19.57 -14.93 -6.72
C LEU A 136 19.74 -16.32 -6.09
N ASN A 137 18.71 -17.14 -6.09
CA ASN A 137 18.71 -18.52 -5.62
C ASN A 137 18.95 -19.54 -6.72
N ASP A 138 19.43 -19.12 -7.90
CA ASP A 138 19.70 -19.97 -9.08
C ASP A 138 18.48 -20.79 -9.58
N LYS A 139 17.27 -20.31 -9.30
CA LYS A 139 16.04 -20.96 -9.74
C LYS A 139 15.49 -20.38 -11.04
N MET A 140 16.06 -19.29 -11.51
CA MET A 140 15.65 -18.58 -12.72
C MET A 140 16.88 -18.25 -13.55
N PRO A 141 16.89 -18.55 -14.88
CA PRO A 141 17.94 -18.11 -15.79
C PRO A 141 17.98 -16.58 -15.94
N ASP A 142 19.17 -16.05 -16.25
CA ASP A 142 19.44 -14.63 -16.40
C ASP A 142 18.47 -13.92 -17.35
N GLY A 143 18.28 -14.47 -18.55
CA GLY A 143 17.42 -13.89 -19.56
C GLY A 143 15.97 -13.72 -19.14
N TYR A 144 15.43 -14.57 -18.25
CA TYR A 144 14.07 -14.42 -17.73
C TYR A 144 13.94 -13.24 -16.78
N LEU A 145 14.97 -12.95 -15.97
CA LEU A 145 14.98 -11.75 -15.12
C LEU A 145 15.00 -10.50 -16.00
N ILE A 146 15.84 -10.49 -17.03
CA ILE A 146 15.97 -9.37 -17.97
C ILE A 146 14.67 -9.15 -18.76
N ASP A 147 14.06 -10.21 -19.28
CA ASP A 147 12.76 -10.14 -19.97
C ASP A 147 11.66 -9.58 -19.07
N ALA A 148 11.60 -10.04 -17.81
CA ALA A 148 10.65 -9.51 -16.84
C ALA A 148 10.89 -8.01 -16.60
N PHE A 149 12.14 -7.59 -16.40
CA PHE A 149 12.49 -6.19 -16.18
C PHE A 149 12.15 -5.33 -17.39
N GLN A 150 12.50 -5.79 -18.61
CA GLN A 150 12.18 -5.09 -19.87
C GLN A 150 10.67 -4.87 -20.04
N LYS A 151 9.85 -5.88 -19.76
CA LYS A 151 8.38 -5.76 -19.86
C LYS A 151 7.83 -4.66 -18.95
N TYR A 152 8.37 -4.50 -17.74
CA TYR A 152 7.92 -3.44 -16.84
C TYR A 152 8.39 -2.05 -17.29
N VAL A 153 9.54 -1.96 -17.98
CA VAL A 153 9.98 -0.72 -18.61
C VAL A 153 9.10 -0.38 -19.82
N ASP A 154 8.79 -1.35 -20.68
CA ASP A 154 7.98 -1.16 -21.88
C ASP A 154 6.57 -0.64 -21.59
N ILE A 155 5.95 -1.13 -20.54
CA ILE A 155 4.64 -0.66 -20.08
C ILE A 155 4.72 0.58 -19.18
N LYS A 156 5.93 1.16 -19.03
CA LYS A 156 6.22 2.40 -18.29
C LYS A 156 5.93 2.33 -16.78
N LEU A 157 5.98 1.16 -16.20
CA LEU A 157 5.92 1.00 -14.75
C LEU A 157 7.28 1.27 -14.09
N ILE A 158 8.38 1.02 -14.81
CA ILE A 158 9.72 1.43 -14.43
C ILE A 158 10.17 2.46 -15.47
N ASN A 159 10.32 3.71 -15.05
CA ASN A 159 10.69 4.78 -15.96
C ASN A 159 12.21 4.99 -15.99
N ILE A 160 12.90 4.18 -16.77
CA ILE A 160 14.34 4.27 -17.01
C ILE A 160 14.65 4.01 -18.48
N PRO A 161 15.78 4.51 -19.00
CA PRO A 161 16.27 4.19 -20.34
C PRO A 161 16.91 2.79 -20.34
N PHE A 162 16.10 1.75 -20.27
CA PHE A 162 16.54 0.36 -20.33
C PHE A 162 15.88 -0.28 -21.54
N GLN A 163 16.69 -0.73 -22.52
CA GLN A 163 16.19 -1.36 -23.71
C GLN A 163 17.19 -2.38 -24.22
N ILE A 164 16.79 -3.63 -24.30
CA ILE A 164 17.53 -4.70 -24.92
C ILE A 164 16.79 -5.08 -26.19
N ASN A 165 17.35 -4.73 -27.35
CA ASN A 165 16.81 -5.07 -28.67
C ASN A 165 17.40 -6.40 -29.15
N ASP A 166 17.25 -7.45 -28.38
CA ASP A 166 17.84 -8.73 -28.69
C ASP A 166 16.75 -9.79 -28.87
N GLU A 167 16.73 -10.42 -30.06
CA GLU A 167 15.81 -11.53 -30.34
C GLU A 167 16.12 -12.75 -29.46
N ASN A 168 17.33 -12.82 -28.90
CA ASN A 168 17.82 -13.92 -28.05
C ASN A 168 17.92 -13.55 -26.57
N ILE A 169 16.99 -12.73 -26.07
CA ILE A 169 17.01 -12.28 -24.67
C ILE A 169 17.17 -13.40 -23.62
N HIS A 170 16.75 -14.62 -23.96
CA HIS A 170 16.87 -15.77 -23.06
C HIS A 170 18.29 -16.39 -23.01
N GLU A 171 19.17 -15.99 -23.93
CA GLU A 171 20.57 -16.41 -23.95
C GLU A 171 21.51 -15.42 -23.24
N ILE A 172 20.95 -14.34 -22.73
CA ILE A 172 21.69 -13.31 -21.98
C ILE A 172 22.33 -13.93 -20.75
N VAL A 173 23.59 -13.52 -20.52
CA VAL A 173 24.35 -13.86 -19.32
C VAL A 173 24.60 -12.61 -18.49
N ILE A 174 24.23 -12.66 -17.22
CA ILE A 174 24.49 -11.60 -16.25
C ILE A 174 25.78 -12.00 -15.48
N PRO A 175 26.78 -11.11 -15.42
CA PRO A 175 27.98 -11.40 -14.64
C PRO A 175 27.67 -11.70 -13.17
N GLU A 176 28.32 -12.71 -12.60
CA GLU A 176 28.04 -13.19 -11.23
C GLU A 176 28.14 -12.09 -10.16
N TRP A 177 29.04 -11.11 -10.36
CA TRP A 177 29.16 -9.97 -9.42
C TRP A 177 27.90 -9.13 -9.31
N VAL A 178 27.02 -9.13 -10.32
CA VAL A 178 25.74 -8.39 -10.32
C VAL A 178 24.78 -8.95 -9.26
N LYS A 179 24.92 -10.23 -8.89
CA LYS A 179 24.15 -10.80 -7.79
C LYS A 179 24.35 -10.06 -6.48
N ASN A 180 25.55 -9.51 -6.22
CA ASN A 180 25.77 -8.70 -5.02
C ASN A 180 24.89 -7.45 -5.01
N VAL A 181 24.72 -6.81 -6.16
CA VAL A 181 23.82 -5.64 -6.30
C VAL A 181 22.37 -6.05 -6.04
N GLY A 182 21.95 -7.18 -6.59
CA GLY A 182 20.63 -7.75 -6.32
C GLY A 182 20.39 -8.03 -4.83
N TYR A 183 21.37 -8.64 -4.15
CA TYR A 183 21.29 -8.86 -2.70
C TYR A 183 21.19 -7.56 -1.92
N TRP A 184 21.97 -6.55 -2.25
CA TRP A 184 21.89 -5.24 -1.57
C TRP A 184 20.54 -4.59 -1.73
N TRP A 185 19.94 -4.72 -2.92
CA TRP A 185 18.60 -4.20 -3.17
C TRP A 185 17.52 -4.95 -2.39
N VAL A 186 17.53 -6.29 -2.40
CA VAL A 186 16.58 -7.12 -1.65
C VAL A 186 16.66 -6.83 -0.14
N GLN A 187 17.87 -6.58 0.38
CA GLN A 187 18.11 -6.22 1.78
C GLN A 187 17.79 -4.75 2.11
N GLY A 188 17.45 -3.93 1.11
CA GLY A 188 17.18 -2.51 1.30
C GLY A 188 18.42 -1.66 1.58
N ILE A 189 19.62 -2.16 1.28
CA ILE A 189 20.88 -1.41 1.41
C ILE A 189 20.98 -0.34 0.32
N ILE A 190 20.50 -0.63 -0.88
CA ILE A 190 20.36 0.33 -1.98
C ILE A 190 18.88 0.52 -2.32
N THR A 191 18.58 1.69 -2.91
CA THR A 191 17.20 2.05 -3.29
C THR A 191 16.79 1.44 -4.63
N ASP A 192 15.49 1.49 -4.94
CA ASP A 192 14.97 1.09 -6.25
C ASP A 192 15.64 1.90 -7.38
N LYS A 193 15.92 3.18 -7.14
CA LYS A 193 16.61 4.05 -8.09
C LYS A 193 18.04 3.60 -8.34
N ASP A 194 18.80 3.27 -7.28
CA ASP A 194 20.18 2.81 -7.40
C ASP A 194 20.23 1.49 -8.19
N PHE A 195 19.34 0.55 -7.88
CA PHE A 195 19.25 -0.71 -8.60
C PHE A 195 18.90 -0.51 -10.09
N ALA A 196 17.89 0.32 -10.39
CA ALA A 196 17.49 0.64 -11.75
C ALA A 196 18.63 1.30 -12.55
N GLN A 197 19.41 2.19 -11.92
CA GLN A 197 20.58 2.83 -12.56
C GLN A 197 21.67 1.80 -12.87
N VAL A 198 21.93 0.84 -11.97
CA VAL A 198 22.87 -0.24 -12.26
C VAL A 198 22.40 -1.07 -13.44
N MET A 199 21.11 -1.45 -13.48
CA MET A 199 20.57 -2.22 -14.61
C MET A 199 20.71 -1.47 -15.94
N SER A 200 20.40 -0.17 -15.98
CA SER A 200 20.60 0.66 -17.17
C SER A 200 22.08 0.69 -17.59
N TYR A 201 22.99 0.92 -16.65
CA TYR A 201 24.43 0.94 -16.91
C TYR A 201 24.94 -0.37 -17.51
N LEU A 202 24.47 -1.51 -17.01
CA LEU A 202 24.87 -2.83 -17.52
C LEU A 202 24.47 -3.03 -19.00
N VAL A 203 23.33 -2.46 -19.39
CA VAL A 203 22.87 -2.50 -20.80
C VAL A 203 23.66 -1.50 -21.66
N ASP A 204 23.79 -0.26 -21.21
CA ASP A 204 24.48 0.82 -21.94
C ASP A 204 25.94 0.47 -22.25
N GLU A 205 26.62 -0.20 -21.32
CA GLU A 205 28.01 -0.65 -21.47
C GLU A 205 28.15 -2.03 -22.12
N ASN A 206 27.05 -2.61 -22.60
CA ASN A 206 27.00 -3.98 -23.18
C ASN A 206 27.59 -5.06 -22.26
N ILE A 207 27.49 -4.89 -20.94
CA ILE A 207 27.93 -5.88 -19.94
C ILE A 207 26.92 -7.04 -19.89
N ILE A 208 25.62 -6.70 -20.05
CA ILE A 208 24.54 -7.66 -20.29
C ILE A 208 24.34 -7.72 -21.80
N SER A 209 24.80 -8.80 -22.39
CA SER A 209 24.68 -9.03 -23.84
C SER A 209 24.49 -10.52 -24.09
N THR A 210 23.97 -10.87 -25.25
CA THR A 210 24.00 -12.28 -25.71
C THR A 210 25.42 -12.73 -25.89
N PRO A 211 25.74 -14.04 -25.65
CA PRO A 211 27.04 -14.60 -25.98
C PRO A 211 27.33 -14.38 -27.46
N ILE A 212 28.47 -13.75 -27.76
CA ILE A 212 28.95 -13.67 -29.14
C ILE A 212 29.25 -15.11 -29.57
N GLU A 213 28.50 -15.65 -30.51
CA GLU A 213 28.89 -16.88 -31.20
C GLU A 213 30.26 -16.59 -31.81
N THR A 214 31.30 -17.13 -31.20
CA THR A 214 32.60 -17.24 -31.86
C THR A 214 32.39 -18.19 -33.03
N GLU A 215 32.21 -17.64 -34.25
CA GLU A 215 32.35 -18.43 -35.47
C GLU A 215 33.69 -19.18 -35.35
N ASN A 216 33.60 -20.47 -35.10
CA ASN A 216 34.73 -21.36 -35.24
C ASN A 216 35.10 -21.36 -36.73
N GLU A 217 36.06 -20.53 -37.11
CA GLU A 217 36.77 -20.70 -38.38
C GLU A 217 37.33 -22.13 -38.44
N ILE A 218 36.77 -22.90 -39.38
CA ILE A 218 37.25 -24.22 -39.78
C ILE A 218 38.38 -24.05 -40.76
#